data_421370f5ec9863c93ba3f1cccdf5f86d
#
_entry.id   421370f5ec9863c93ba3f1cccdf5f86d
#
_cell.length_a   1.000
_cell.length_b   1.000
_cell.length_c   1.000
_cell.angle_alpha   90.00
_cell.angle_beta   90.00
_cell.angle_gamma   90.00
#
_symmetry.space_group_name_H-M   'P 1'
#
loop_
_entity.id
_entity.type
_entity.pdbx_description
1 polymer ?
#
loop_
_entity_poly.entity_id
_entity_poly.type
_entity_poly.pdbx_seq_one_letter_code
_entity_poly.pdbx_strand_id
1 'polypeptide(L)'
;YVMDADTGDTLYAKNADDRTYPGSTTKIMTGILGVELGKAQGRMDQPLNITNDVYNIESDASVLGIDPGDQITLRHALTGMMTVSGCDAAVAVAETVTPTQADFVAKMNEKAAALGCTNTHFANPHGLPDSDHYSTARDMATIAAYGMKMPEFRDMVSHSEYDMPYINGGSKHCTTTNYFLTSGFPGANGIKTGTTNAGGPCL
;
A
#
# COMPACT_ATOMS: atom_id res chain seq x y z
N TYR A 1 -8.67 1.79 16.36
CA TYR A 1 -9.84 0.98 16.04
C TYR A 1 -9.41 -0.47 15.86
N VAL A 2 -10.14 -1.40 16.49
CA VAL A 2 -9.91 -2.84 16.37
C VAL A 2 -11.23 -3.50 15.96
N MET A 3 -11.17 -4.35 14.93
CA MET A 3 -12.34 -5.08 14.45
C MET A 3 -11.99 -6.55 14.22
N ASP A 4 -13.00 -7.40 14.31
CA ASP A 4 -12.92 -8.75 13.78
C ASP A 4 -13.03 -8.66 12.24
N ALA A 5 -12.01 -9.14 11.53
CA ALA A 5 -11.92 -9.00 10.07
C ALA A 5 -12.90 -9.93 9.32
N ASP A 6 -13.38 -11.00 9.96
CA ASP A 6 -14.31 -11.96 9.35
C ASP A 6 -15.75 -11.52 9.52
N THR A 7 -16.12 -11.06 10.72
CA THR A 7 -17.50 -10.65 11.03
C THR A 7 -17.77 -9.17 10.78
N GLY A 8 -16.74 -8.32 10.87
CA GLY A 8 -16.84 -6.87 10.83
C GLY A 8 -17.18 -6.24 12.19
N ASP A 9 -17.28 -7.06 13.24
CA ASP A 9 -17.63 -6.56 14.58
C ASP A 9 -16.56 -5.66 15.16
N THR A 10 -16.96 -4.53 15.75
CA THR A 10 -16.07 -3.62 16.46
C THR A 10 -15.68 -4.21 17.81
N LEU A 11 -14.40 -4.48 18.03
CA LEU A 11 -13.86 -4.96 19.30
C LEU A 11 -13.40 -3.79 20.18
N TYR A 12 -12.87 -2.72 19.58
CA TYR A 12 -12.47 -1.49 20.28
C TYR A 12 -12.53 -0.29 19.36
N ALA A 13 -12.99 0.84 19.87
CA ALA A 13 -13.04 2.10 19.14
C ALA A 13 -12.68 3.27 20.06
N LYS A 14 -11.79 4.15 19.58
CA LYS A 14 -11.47 5.43 20.18
C LYS A 14 -11.21 6.41 19.03
N ASN A 15 -12.00 7.48 18.95
CA ASN A 15 -11.90 8.47 17.88
C ASN A 15 -11.88 7.84 16.47
N ALA A 16 -12.63 6.73 16.31
CA ALA A 16 -12.50 5.85 15.14
C ALA A 16 -12.91 6.54 13.84
N ASP A 17 -13.74 7.57 13.93
CA ASP A 17 -14.32 8.30 12.79
C ASP A 17 -13.71 9.71 12.63
N ASP A 18 -12.73 10.07 13.47
CA ASP A 18 -12.01 11.33 13.33
C ASP A 18 -11.10 11.27 12.10
N ARG A 19 -11.17 12.31 11.26
CA ARG A 19 -10.29 12.42 10.09
C ARG A 19 -8.85 12.62 10.51
N THR A 20 -7.96 11.87 9.89
CA THR A 20 -6.52 11.94 10.07
C THR A 20 -5.79 11.71 8.74
N TYR A 21 -4.50 11.96 8.73
CA TYR A 21 -3.63 11.68 7.59
C TYR A 21 -3.17 10.22 7.67
N PRO A 22 -3.54 9.35 6.71
CA PRO A 22 -3.23 7.93 6.77
C PRO A 22 -1.74 7.61 6.54
N GLY A 23 -0.98 8.57 5.99
CA GLY A 23 0.42 8.33 5.66
C GLY A 23 0.60 7.11 4.76
N SER A 24 1.67 6.37 4.94
CA SER A 24 1.97 5.18 4.14
C SER A 24 0.98 4.01 4.32
N THR A 25 0.01 4.06 5.24
CA THR A 25 -1.09 3.08 5.26
C THR A 25 -1.99 3.22 4.02
N THR A 26 -1.95 4.35 3.32
CA THR A 26 -2.52 4.56 1.97
C THR A 26 -2.13 3.44 1.00
N LYS A 27 -0.90 2.92 1.10
CA LYS A 27 -0.39 1.85 0.22
C LYS A 27 -1.17 0.53 0.38
N ILE A 28 -1.99 0.38 1.41
CA ILE A 28 -2.96 -0.71 1.53
C ILE A 28 -3.92 -0.67 0.32
N MET A 29 -4.52 0.50 0.06
CA MET A 29 -5.40 0.67 -1.11
C MET A 29 -4.64 0.51 -2.43
N THR A 30 -3.43 1.04 -2.51
CA THR A 30 -2.55 0.88 -3.70
C THR A 30 -2.23 -0.59 -3.95
N GLY A 31 -1.93 -1.36 -2.90
CA GLY A 31 -1.68 -2.80 -3.01
C GLY A 31 -2.92 -3.57 -3.47
N ILE A 32 -4.09 -3.28 -2.91
CA ILE A 32 -5.37 -3.87 -3.30
C ILE A 32 -5.64 -3.65 -4.79
N LEU A 33 -5.60 -2.40 -5.24
CA LEU A 33 -5.86 -2.07 -6.65
C LEU A 33 -4.77 -2.59 -7.58
N GLY A 34 -3.51 -2.57 -7.17
CA GLY A 34 -2.41 -3.17 -7.91
C GLY A 34 -2.65 -4.65 -8.19
N VAL A 35 -3.13 -5.41 -7.19
CA VAL A 35 -3.50 -6.82 -7.37
C VAL A 35 -4.74 -6.97 -8.24
N GLU A 36 -5.84 -6.26 -7.95
CA GLU A 36 -7.09 -6.40 -8.69
C GLU A 36 -6.93 -6.07 -10.17
N LEU A 37 -6.37 -4.89 -10.46
CA LEU A 37 -6.19 -4.42 -11.83
C LEU A 37 -5.10 -5.23 -12.55
N GLY A 38 -4.01 -5.55 -11.85
CA GLY A 38 -2.94 -6.38 -12.39
C GLY A 38 -3.42 -7.78 -12.79
N LYS A 39 -4.26 -8.41 -11.97
CA LYS A 39 -4.89 -9.71 -12.30
C LYS A 39 -5.86 -9.58 -13.47
N ALA A 40 -6.75 -8.57 -13.44
CA ALA A 40 -7.73 -8.36 -14.50
C ALA A 40 -7.08 -8.12 -15.87
N GLN A 41 -5.88 -7.52 -15.88
CA GLN A 41 -5.11 -7.23 -17.09
C GLN A 41 -4.08 -8.32 -17.45
N GLY A 42 -3.93 -9.38 -16.64
CA GLY A 42 -2.91 -10.42 -16.83
C GLY A 42 -1.47 -9.89 -16.66
N ARG A 43 -1.27 -8.84 -15.85
CA ARG A 43 0.02 -8.12 -15.72
C ARG A 43 0.84 -8.47 -14.49
N MET A 44 0.34 -9.33 -13.58
CA MET A 44 1.03 -9.61 -12.32
C MET A 44 2.48 -10.06 -12.50
N ASP A 45 2.76 -10.85 -13.52
CA ASP A 45 4.09 -11.39 -13.81
C ASP A 45 4.76 -10.69 -15.03
N GLN A 46 4.23 -9.54 -15.44
CA GLN A 46 4.81 -8.67 -16.47
C GLN A 46 5.69 -7.59 -15.85
N PRO A 47 6.65 -7.04 -16.60
CA PRO A 47 7.46 -5.93 -16.13
C PRO A 47 6.63 -4.72 -15.71
N LEU A 48 7.05 -4.08 -14.63
CA LEU A 48 6.54 -2.81 -14.14
C LEU A 48 6.87 -1.68 -15.15
N ASN A 49 5.97 -0.74 -15.32
CA ASN A 49 6.25 0.50 -16.04
C ASN A 49 6.90 1.50 -15.08
N ILE A 50 8.20 1.70 -15.20
CA ILE A 50 8.95 2.62 -14.33
C ILE A 50 9.33 3.85 -15.16
N THR A 51 8.64 4.95 -14.92
CA THR A 51 8.89 6.25 -15.57
C THR A 51 9.76 7.14 -14.67
N ASN A 52 10.16 8.31 -15.16
CA ASN A 52 10.86 9.31 -14.34
C ASN A 52 10.01 9.88 -13.20
N ASP A 53 8.70 9.63 -13.19
CA ASP A 53 7.82 10.11 -12.12
C ASP A 53 8.12 9.47 -10.76
N VAL A 54 8.83 8.33 -10.73
CA VAL A 54 9.34 7.73 -9.50
C VAL A 54 10.29 8.65 -8.73
N TYR A 55 10.87 9.66 -9.38
CA TYR A 55 11.72 10.68 -8.75
C TYR A 55 10.94 11.91 -8.26
N ASN A 56 9.66 12.05 -8.63
CA ASN A 56 8.81 13.19 -8.25
C ASN A 56 8.18 12.96 -6.87
N ILE A 57 9.01 12.61 -5.89
CA ILE A 57 8.62 12.35 -4.50
C ILE A 57 9.52 13.16 -3.55
N GLU A 58 9.05 13.42 -2.34
CA GLU A 58 9.81 14.15 -1.33
C GLU A 58 11.12 13.40 -0.97
N SER A 59 12.21 14.14 -0.75
CA SER A 59 13.54 13.56 -0.57
C SER A 59 13.70 12.73 0.70
N ASP A 60 12.82 12.90 1.69
CA ASP A 60 12.79 12.14 2.95
C ASP A 60 11.76 10.99 2.93
N ALA A 61 11.10 10.78 1.80
CA ALA A 61 10.15 9.67 1.64
C ALA A 61 10.88 8.32 1.61
N SER A 62 10.23 7.30 2.17
CA SER A 62 10.69 5.91 2.01
C SER A 62 10.58 5.47 0.55
N VAL A 63 11.64 4.87 0.01
CA VAL A 63 11.71 4.38 -1.36
C VAL A 63 12.08 2.90 -1.41
N LEU A 64 11.55 2.20 -2.41
CA LEU A 64 12.06 0.89 -2.80
C LEU A 64 13.40 1.02 -3.51
N GLY A 65 13.68 2.19 -4.10
CA GLY A 65 14.91 2.52 -4.83
C GLY A 65 14.94 1.77 -6.15
N ILE A 66 13.94 2.01 -6.97
CA ILE A 66 13.81 1.50 -8.35
C ILE A 66 14.03 2.64 -9.33
N ASP A 67 14.69 2.32 -10.44
CA ASP A 67 15.04 3.27 -11.49
C ASP A 67 14.40 2.90 -12.82
N PRO A 68 14.11 3.86 -13.71
CA PRO A 68 13.72 3.59 -15.08
C PRO A 68 14.74 2.67 -15.77
N GLY A 69 14.24 1.53 -16.28
CA GLY A 69 15.08 0.49 -16.88
C GLY A 69 15.23 -0.76 -16.00
N ASP A 70 14.93 -0.68 -14.72
CA ASP A 70 14.86 -1.86 -13.86
C ASP A 70 13.79 -2.83 -14.37
N GLN A 71 14.13 -4.11 -14.33
CA GLN A 71 13.24 -5.19 -14.78
C GLN A 71 12.69 -5.94 -13.57
N ILE A 72 11.53 -5.50 -13.10
CA ILE A 72 10.83 -6.05 -11.93
C ILE A 72 9.40 -6.36 -12.34
N THR A 73 8.83 -7.49 -11.90
CA THR A 73 7.41 -7.76 -12.15
C THR A 73 6.52 -6.94 -11.24
N LEU A 74 5.28 -6.68 -11.67
CA LEU A 74 4.27 -6.01 -10.85
C LEU A 74 4.09 -6.70 -9.48
N ARG A 75 4.06 -8.05 -9.45
CA ARG A 75 3.96 -8.84 -8.23
C ARG A 75 5.08 -8.52 -7.24
N HIS A 76 6.32 -8.55 -7.71
CA HIS A 76 7.50 -8.33 -6.87
C HIS A 76 7.60 -6.87 -6.41
N ALA A 77 7.25 -5.93 -7.27
CA ALA A 77 7.20 -4.51 -6.92
C ALA A 77 6.15 -4.21 -5.84
N LEU A 78 4.95 -4.83 -5.93
CA LEU A 78 3.91 -4.74 -4.91
C LEU A 78 4.40 -5.26 -3.55
N THR A 79 5.06 -6.42 -3.52
CA THR A 79 5.62 -6.98 -2.28
C THR A 79 6.71 -6.06 -1.72
N GLY A 80 7.67 -5.63 -2.54
CA GLY A 80 8.72 -4.70 -2.13
C GLY A 80 8.15 -3.37 -1.62
N MET A 81 7.17 -2.79 -2.32
CA MET A 81 6.46 -1.57 -1.91
C MET A 81 5.87 -1.69 -0.49
N MET A 82 5.17 -2.81 -0.23
CA MET A 82 4.56 -3.01 1.09
C MET A 82 5.60 -3.25 2.17
N THR A 83 6.69 -3.95 1.86
CA THR A 83 7.76 -4.29 2.81
C THR A 83 8.54 -3.04 3.25
N VAL A 84 9.13 -2.27 2.32
CA VAL A 84 9.95 -1.10 2.67
C VAL A 84 9.18 0.22 2.67
N SER A 85 7.88 0.18 2.40
CA SER A 85 7.06 1.39 2.28
C SER A 85 7.42 2.30 1.10
N GLY A 86 7.85 1.72 -0.05
CA GLY A 86 8.36 2.46 -1.21
C GLY A 86 7.33 3.38 -1.86
N CYS A 87 7.56 4.70 -1.83
CA CYS A 87 6.71 5.69 -2.50
C CYS A 87 6.92 5.68 -4.03
N ASP A 88 8.15 5.51 -4.47
CA ASP A 88 8.55 5.31 -5.87
C ASP A 88 7.82 4.09 -6.50
N ALA A 89 7.82 2.98 -5.78
CA ALA A 89 7.11 1.79 -6.23
C ALA A 89 5.59 2.00 -6.28
N ALA A 90 5.00 2.79 -5.37
CA ALA A 90 3.58 3.13 -5.43
C ALA A 90 3.22 3.93 -6.69
N VAL A 91 4.08 4.88 -7.09
CA VAL A 91 3.97 5.62 -8.35
C VAL A 91 4.03 4.65 -9.54
N ALA A 92 5.06 3.82 -9.62
CA ALA A 92 5.25 2.88 -10.71
C ALA A 92 4.12 1.83 -10.81
N VAL A 93 3.60 1.35 -9.68
CA VAL A 93 2.42 0.47 -9.63
C VAL A 93 1.21 1.17 -10.23
N ALA A 94 0.93 2.41 -9.81
CA ALA A 94 -0.21 3.17 -10.33
C ALA A 94 -0.13 3.32 -11.86
N GLU A 95 1.02 3.74 -12.39
CA GLU A 95 1.24 3.93 -13.83
C GLU A 95 1.35 2.63 -14.65
N THR A 96 1.55 1.50 -13.97
CA THR A 96 1.52 0.19 -14.63
C THR A 96 0.11 -0.29 -14.89
N VAL A 97 -0.82 -0.06 -13.96
CA VAL A 97 -2.18 -0.61 -14.04
C VAL A 97 -3.23 0.39 -14.50
N THR A 98 -2.88 1.67 -14.61
CA THR A 98 -3.74 2.75 -15.15
C THR A 98 -2.93 3.65 -16.10
N PRO A 99 -3.59 4.40 -17.01
CA PRO A 99 -2.90 5.31 -17.91
C PRO A 99 -2.14 6.44 -17.21
N THR A 100 -2.67 6.96 -16.10
CA THR A 100 -2.08 8.04 -15.33
C THR A 100 -2.24 7.81 -13.83
N GLN A 101 -1.44 8.47 -12.99
CA GLN A 101 -1.63 8.47 -11.54
C GLN A 101 -3.01 9.04 -11.13
N ALA A 102 -3.51 10.04 -11.86
CA ALA A 102 -4.84 10.62 -11.62
C ALA A 102 -5.96 9.58 -11.83
N ASP A 103 -5.86 8.76 -12.89
CA ASP A 103 -6.81 7.66 -13.12
C ASP A 103 -6.74 6.62 -12.00
N PHE A 104 -5.54 6.35 -11.48
CA PHE A 104 -5.37 5.45 -10.35
C PHE A 104 -6.01 6.01 -9.07
N VAL A 105 -5.77 7.28 -8.75
CA VAL A 105 -6.37 7.98 -7.61
C VAL A 105 -7.89 8.00 -7.71
N ALA A 106 -8.46 8.23 -8.89
CA ALA A 106 -9.89 8.11 -9.10
C ALA A 106 -10.41 6.72 -8.72
N LYS A 107 -9.69 5.65 -9.11
CA LYS A 107 -10.04 4.27 -8.73
C LYS A 107 -9.88 3.99 -7.24
N MET A 108 -8.90 4.61 -6.56
CA MET A 108 -8.77 4.52 -5.11
C MET A 108 -10.03 5.08 -4.42
N ASN A 109 -10.50 6.23 -4.86
CA ASN A 109 -11.69 6.87 -4.30
C ASN A 109 -12.99 6.12 -4.67
N GLU A 110 -13.10 5.60 -5.90
CA GLU A 110 -14.19 4.70 -6.29
C GLU A 110 -14.24 3.45 -5.40
N LYS A 111 -13.10 2.81 -5.15
CA LYS A 111 -13.01 1.63 -4.28
C LYS A 111 -13.35 1.96 -2.83
N ALA A 112 -12.85 3.07 -2.29
CA ALA A 112 -13.20 3.52 -0.94
C ALA A 112 -14.71 3.72 -0.78
N ALA A 113 -15.34 4.40 -1.73
CA ALA A 113 -16.79 4.60 -1.74
C ALA A 113 -17.56 3.26 -1.83
N ALA A 114 -17.12 2.34 -2.69
CA ALA A 114 -17.71 1.01 -2.85
C ALA A 114 -17.61 0.16 -1.56
N LEU A 115 -16.58 0.39 -0.74
CA LEU A 115 -16.41 -0.26 0.56
C LEU A 115 -17.16 0.46 1.70
N GLY A 116 -17.87 1.55 1.40
CA GLY A 116 -18.59 2.34 2.40
C GLY A 116 -17.70 3.29 3.23
N CYS A 117 -16.46 3.51 2.80
CA CYS A 117 -15.48 4.40 3.46
C CYS A 117 -15.77 5.86 3.11
N THR A 118 -16.80 6.45 3.73
CA THR A 118 -17.32 7.77 3.37
C THR A 118 -16.50 8.94 3.94
N ASN A 119 -15.58 8.67 4.85
CA ASN A 119 -14.67 9.66 5.43
C ASN A 119 -13.23 9.51 4.94
N THR A 120 -13.07 8.95 3.74
CA THR A 120 -11.77 8.72 3.11
C THR A 120 -11.72 9.43 1.76
N HIS A 121 -10.62 10.14 1.53
CA HIS A 121 -10.25 10.69 0.23
C HIS A 121 -8.75 10.53 -0.01
N PHE A 122 -8.39 9.92 -1.10
CA PHE A 122 -7.02 9.74 -1.54
C PHE A 122 -6.67 10.78 -2.60
N ALA A 123 -5.54 11.48 -2.44
CA ALA A 123 -5.00 12.43 -3.41
C ALA A 123 -3.78 11.88 -4.17
N ASN A 124 -3.16 10.80 -3.65
CA ASN A 124 -1.99 10.17 -4.26
C ASN A 124 -1.89 8.68 -3.87
N PRO A 125 -1.07 7.87 -4.59
CA PRO A 125 -0.96 6.43 -4.34
C PRO A 125 -0.04 6.05 -3.17
N HIS A 126 0.73 6.97 -2.61
CA HIS A 126 1.82 6.69 -1.66
C HIS A 126 1.57 7.15 -0.23
N GLY A 127 0.68 8.13 -0.03
CA GLY A 127 0.34 8.65 1.29
C GLY A 127 1.23 9.80 1.79
N LEU A 128 2.02 10.43 0.91
CA LEU A 128 2.70 11.68 1.25
C LEU A 128 1.68 12.79 1.50
N PRO A 129 2.04 13.81 2.31
CA PRO A 129 1.10 14.83 2.75
C PRO A 129 0.42 15.58 1.60
N ASP A 130 -0.89 15.69 1.70
CA ASP A 130 -1.73 16.55 0.86
C ASP A 130 -2.93 16.96 1.71
N SER A 131 -3.40 18.20 1.61
CA SER A 131 -4.50 18.71 2.43
C SER A 131 -5.83 17.99 2.17
N ASP A 132 -5.98 17.40 1.00
CA ASP A 132 -7.17 16.64 0.59
C ASP A 132 -6.98 15.12 0.69
N HIS A 133 -5.87 14.68 1.33
CA HIS A 133 -5.55 13.28 1.57
C HIS A 133 -5.84 12.89 3.01
N TYR A 134 -6.98 12.29 3.26
CA TYR A 134 -7.43 11.94 4.61
C TYR A 134 -8.18 10.61 4.66
N SER A 135 -8.24 10.04 5.85
CA SER A 135 -9.05 8.85 6.15
C SER A 135 -9.43 8.85 7.63
N THR A 136 -10.03 7.75 8.09
CA THR A 136 -10.31 7.47 9.51
C THR A 136 -9.77 6.10 9.88
N ALA A 137 -9.58 5.85 11.18
CA ALA A 137 -9.13 4.54 11.65
C ALA A 137 -10.12 3.42 11.27
N ARG A 138 -11.43 3.71 11.29
CA ARG A 138 -12.46 2.76 10.87
C ARG A 138 -12.38 2.45 9.38
N ASP A 139 -12.30 3.47 8.55
CA ASP A 139 -12.26 3.29 7.10
C ASP A 139 -11.01 2.52 6.69
N MET A 140 -9.84 2.87 7.24
CA MET A 140 -8.60 2.15 6.96
C MET A 140 -8.64 0.68 7.40
N ALA A 141 -9.26 0.37 8.55
CA ALA A 141 -9.45 -1.02 8.99
C ALA A 141 -10.41 -1.77 8.05
N THR A 142 -11.46 -1.12 7.56
CA THR A 142 -12.40 -1.70 6.57
C THR A 142 -11.69 -2.02 5.26
N ILE A 143 -10.87 -1.09 4.75
CA ILE A 143 -10.05 -1.29 3.54
C ILE A 143 -9.06 -2.43 3.76
N ALA A 144 -8.37 -2.45 4.91
CA ALA A 144 -7.42 -3.50 5.26
C ALA A 144 -8.09 -4.89 5.34
N ALA A 145 -9.24 -4.99 6.00
CA ALA A 145 -10.01 -6.24 6.09
C ALA A 145 -10.46 -6.76 4.72
N TYR A 146 -10.81 -5.84 3.80
CA TYR A 146 -11.10 -6.22 2.42
C TYR A 146 -9.86 -6.82 1.72
N GLY A 147 -8.71 -6.15 1.82
CA GLY A 147 -7.46 -6.64 1.24
C GLY A 147 -7.06 -8.00 1.77
N MET A 148 -7.24 -8.24 3.07
CA MET A 148 -6.89 -9.50 3.73
C MET A 148 -7.76 -10.70 3.26
N LYS A 149 -8.84 -10.49 2.54
CA LYS A 149 -9.59 -11.57 1.86
C LYS A 149 -8.94 -12.05 0.57
N MET A 150 -7.99 -11.29 0.03
CA MET A 150 -7.28 -11.60 -1.20
C MET A 150 -5.99 -12.37 -0.88
N PRO A 151 -5.81 -13.61 -1.38
CA PRO A 151 -4.60 -14.40 -1.07
C PRO A 151 -3.30 -13.71 -1.43
N GLU A 152 -3.24 -13.04 -2.59
CA GLU A 152 -2.05 -12.34 -3.06
C GLU A 152 -1.71 -11.12 -2.18
N PHE A 153 -2.73 -10.42 -1.67
CA PHE A 153 -2.52 -9.31 -0.76
C PHE A 153 -2.01 -9.80 0.60
N ARG A 154 -2.61 -10.88 1.14
CA ARG A 154 -2.12 -11.49 2.39
C ARG A 154 -0.67 -11.94 2.29
N ASP A 155 -0.31 -12.57 1.18
CA ASP A 155 1.07 -13.00 0.93
C ASP A 155 2.02 -11.79 0.97
N MET A 156 1.77 -10.75 0.16
CA MET A 156 2.67 -9.59 0.05
C MET A 156 2.87 -8.81 1.35
N VAL A 157 1.90 -8.80 2.27
CA VAL A 157 2.00 -8.03 3.52
C VAL A 157 2.56 -8.82 4.70
N SER A 158 2.74 -10.13 4.54
CA SER A 158 3.17 -11.03 5.63
C SER A 158 4.69 -11.13 5.80
N HIS A 159 5.46 -10.62 4.85
CA HIS A 159 6.91 -10.74 4.84
C HIS A 159 7.59 -9.84 5.87
N SER A 160 8.39 -10.42 6.78
CA SER A 160 9.32 -9.68 7.62
C SER A 160 10.56 -9.23 6.82
N GLU A 161 11.00 -10.09 5.91
CA GLU A 161 12.08 -9.86 4.96
C GLU A 161 11.68 -10.40 3.60
N TYR A 162 12.15 -9.78 2.53
CA TYR A 162 11.84 -10.15 1.17
C TYR A 162 13.00 -9.85 0.23
N ASP A 163 13.54 -10.87 -0.42
CA ASP A 163 14.54 -10.70 -1.47
C ASP A 163 13.82 -10.52 -2.82
N MET A 164 13.53 -9.26 -3.16
CA MET A 164 12.84 -8.89 -4.40
C MET A 164 13.70 -9.22 -5.63
N PRO A 165 13.29 -10.18 -6.46
CA PRO A 165 14.08 -10.58 -7.62
C PRO A 165 13.90 -9.59 -8.78
N TYR A 166 14.98 -9.36 -9.54
CA TYR A 166 14.93 -8.73 -10.86
C TYR A 166 14.79 -9.79 -11.95
N ILE A 167 14.05 -9.48 -13.02
CA ILE A 167 13.83 -10.41 -14.15
C ILE A 167 15.15 -10.77 -14.84
N ASN A 168 16.08 -9.80 -14.91
CA ASN A 168 17.40 -9.96 -15.51
C ASN A 168 18.48 -10.52 -14.58
N GLY A 169 18.09 -11.00 -13.40
CA GLY A 169 18.95 -11.61 -12.39
C GLY A 169 19.36 -10.68 -11.27
N GLY A 170 19.74 -11.28 -10.14
CA GLY A 170 19.96 -10.58 -8.88
C GLY A 170 18.68 -10.31 -8.09
N SER A 171 18.84 -9.77 -6.91
CA SER A 171 17.72 -9.42 -6.01
C SER A 171 18.07 -8.20 -5.16
N LYS A 172 17.02 -7.54 -4.65
CA LYS A 172 17.13 -6.47 -3.67
C LYS A 172 16.54 -6.95 -2.35
N HIS A 173 17.35 -6.91 -1.30
CA HIS A 173 16.89 -7.25 0.04
C HIS A 173 16.02 -6.12 0.61
N CYS A 174 14.85 -6.48 1.13
CA CYS A 174 13.84 -5.60 1.70
C CYS A 174 13.49 -6.08 3.11
N THR A 175 13.51 -5.19 4.12
CA THR A 175 13.08 -5.49 5.48
C THR A 175 11.84 -4.67 5.80
N THR A 176 10.84 -5.29 6.42
CA THR A 176 9.59 -4.60 6.76
C THR A 176 9.79 -3.54 7.83
N THR A 177 8.99 -2.48 7.76
CA THR A 177 8.88 -1.46 8.80
C THR A 177 7.95 -1.88 9.95
N ASN A 178 7.27 -3.03 9.84
CA ASN A 178 6.32 -3.52 10.84
C ASN A 178 7.04 -4.29 11.95
N TYR A 179 7.18 -3.65 13.12
CA TYR A 179 7.82 -4.23 14.28
C TYR A 179 7.19 -5.56 14.75
N PHE A 180 5.88 -5.73 14.61
CA PHE A 180 5.23 -6.99 15.02
C PHE A 180 5.68 -8.17 14.15
N LEU A 181 5.97 -7.94 12.87
CA LEU A 181 6.54 -8.98 12.00
C LEU A 181 8.02 -9.24 12.32
N THR A 182 8.82 -8.18 12.48
CA THR A 182 10.26 -8.33 12.75
C THR A 182 10.54 -8.92 14.13
N SER A 183 9.67 -8.65 15.13
CA SER A 183 9.80 -9.22 16.48
C SER A 183 9.26 -10.65 16.59
N GLY A 184 8.63 -11.20 15.55
CA GLY A 184 7.98 -12.49 15.61
C GLY A 184 6.78 -12.54 16.56
N PHE A 185 6.04 -11.42 16.70
CA PHE A 185 4.89 -11.38 17.59
C PHE A 185 3.86 -12.44 17.18
N PRO A 186 3.44 -13.35 18.08
CA PRO A 186 2.55 -14.45 17.74
C PRO A 186 1.23 -13.97 17.14
N GLY A 187 0.89 -14.48 15.94
CA GLY A 187 -0.33 -14.13 15.22
C GLY A 187 -0.21 -12.88 14.34
N ALA A 188 0.90 -12.13 14.37
CA ALA A 188 1.10 -11.03 13.43
C ALA A 188 1.25 -11.56 12.00
N ASN A 189 0.46 -11.01 11.06
CA ASN A 189 0.44 -11.43 9.66
C ASN A 189 0.38 -10.24 8.67
N GLY A 190 0.72 -9.05 9.12
CA GLY A 190 0.69 -7.81 8.33
C GLY A 190 0.36 -6.62 9.22
N ILE A 191 -0.07 -5.47 8.70
CA ILE A 191 -0.28 -5.21 7.25
C ILE A 191 0.67 -4.12 6.79
N LYS A 192 0.53 -2.89 7.31
CA LYS A 192 1.32 -1.75 6.87
C LYS A 192 1.45 -0.70 7.96
N THR A 193 2.65 -0.18 8.15
CA THR A 193 2.92 0.98 9.01
C THR A 193 2.88 2.28 8.20
N GLY A 194 2.63 3.38 8.89
CA GLY A 194 2.72 4.73 8.33
C GLY A 194 3.19 5.71 9.39
N THR A 195 3.84 6.79 8.95
CA THR A 195 4.18 7.91 9.82
C THR A 195 4.19 9.18 8.98
N THR A 196 3.53 10.21 9.47
CA THR A 196 3.63 11.58 8.94
C THR A 196 3.74 12.54 10.12
N ASN A 197 4.31 13.73 9.88
CA ASN A 197 4.39 14.76 10.91
C ASN A 197 2.97 15.20 11.38
N ALA A 198 1.99 15.17 10.49
CA ALA A 198 0.62 15.58 10.78
C ALA A 198 -0.24 14.45 11.37
N GLY A 199 -0.08 13.21 10.91
CA GLY A 199 -0.89 12.05 11.33
C GLY A 199 -0.27 11.25 12.47
N GLY A 200 1.00 11.47 12.78
CA GLY A 200 1.73 10.63 13.74
C GLY A 200 1.96 9.20 13.22
N PRO A 201 2.30 8.25 14.11
CA PRO A 201 2.47 6.85 13.75
C PRO A 201 1.12 6.16 13.52
N CYS A 202 1.04 5.37 12.43
CA CYS A 202 -0.11 4.56 12.03
C CYS A 202 0.31 3.09 11.86
N LEU A 203 -0.61 2.19 12.14
CA LEU A 203 -0.49 0.75 11.94
C LEU A 203 -1.83 0.17 11.51
#